data_316c228f06621092bd8df538a35727e6
#
_entry.id   316c228f06621092bd8df538a35727e6
#
_cell.length_a   1.000
_cell.length_b   1.000
_cell.length_c   1.000
_cell.angle_alpha   90.00
_cell.angle_beta   90.00
_cell.angle_gamma   90.00
#
_symmetry.space_group_name_H-M   'P 1'
#
loop_
_entity.id
_entity.type
_entity.pdbx_description
1 polymer ?
#
loop_
_entity_poly.entity_id
_entity_poly.type
_entity_poly.pdbx_seq_one_letter_code
_entity_poly.pdbx_strand_id
1 'polypeptide(L)'
;MQPGQWQVALGMRSLHSYKHFVGTEYQAQREIEGTNVINNTQGADFGISYSVTGRLSVSVNLPFSYNDRSSMYEHYGNSATGNPGRNRFETKSVGLGDARFTANYWILDPLKHPKANVMLGLGIKLPTGNSNVKDVVHRRKADGSDYTLEKPVDQSIQLGDGAIGYNLEVQGYKLLGTKSLLYYNGFYLLSPQNVNETEQFASDKPITDLMIRYHSVADQFAARVGVAYDLIPSKGFQVMLGTRIEGIPSSDLIGGSDGFRRPGYIISIEPGISYSKSKNMFSLTMPLALVRNRIKSAYDLKDPAGLRQGDAAFADYFISATVSHRF
;
A
#
# COMPACT_ATOMS: atom_id res chain seq x y z
N MET A 1 -1.32 2.50 -26.81
CA MET A 1 -0.82 1.33 -27.59
C MET A 1 -1.71 1.11 -28.80
N GLN A 2 -1.19 0.61 -29.91
CA GLN A 2 -1.99 0.20 -31.05
C GLN A 2 -2.57 -1.21 -30.82
N PRO A 3 -3.64 -1.62 -31.51
CA PRO A 3 -4.16 -2.98 -31.43
C PRO A 3 -3.06 -4.03 -31.66
N GLY A 4 -3.08 -5.09 -30.87
CA GLY A 4 -2.08 -6.18 -30.95
C GLY A 4 -0.75 -5.90 -30.25
N GLN A 5 -0.53 -4.72 -29.69
CA GLN A 5 0.70 -4.41 -28.96
C GLN A 5 0.68 -4.93 -27.53
N TRP A 6 1.85 -5.40 -27.09
CA TRP A 6 2.12 -5.79 -25.72
C TRP A 6 2.97 -4.73 -25.03
N GLN A 7 2.80 -4.63 -23.71
CA GLN A 7 3.70 -3.89 -22.84
C GLN A 7 3.99 -4.73 -21.62
N VAL A 8 5.26 -4.80 -21.24
CA VAL A 8 5.68 -5.31 -19.92
C VAL A 8 6.18 -4.15 -19.08
N ALA A 9 5.98 -4.25 -17.78
CA ALA A 9 6.44 -3.28 -16.82
C ALA A 9 6.96 -3.98 -15.55
N LEU A 10 8.00 -3.43 -14.96
CA LEU A 10 8.50 -3.79 -13.65
C LEU A 10 8.55 -2.52 -12.80
N GLY A 11 7.74 -2.49 -11.77
CA GLY A 11 7.78 -1.49 -10.71
C GLY A 11 8.57 -2.02 -9.52
N MET A 12 9.34 -1.17 -8.87
CA MET A 12 10.05 -1.47 -7.62
C MET A 12 9.73 -0.40 -6.60
N ARG A 13 9.52 -0.79 -5.35
CA ARG A 13 9.23 0.13 -4.25
C ARG A 13 10.06 -0.24 -3.02
N SER A 14 10.61 0.79 -2.36
CA SER A 14 11.29 0.66 -1.06
C SER A 14 10.64 1.59 -0.06
N LEU A 15 10.16 1.04 1.05
CA LEU A 15 9.45 1.74 2.12
C LEU A 15 10.10 1.43 3.46
N HIS A 16 10.28 2.47 4.29
CA HIS A 16 10.71 2.37 5.68
C HIS A 16 9.73 3.16 6.57
N SER A 17 8.94 2.48 7.39
CA SER A 17 7.96 3.12 8.27
C SER A 17 8.32 2.87 9.73
N TYR A 18 8.35 3.94 10.54
CA TYR A 18 8.79 3.89 11.94
C TYR A 18 8.15 4.97 12.82
N LYS A 19 7.59 6.02 12.22
CA LYS A 19 6.95 7.11 12.95
C LYS A 19 5.51 6.77 13.29
N HIS A 20 5.20 6.68 14.56
CA HIS A 20 3.86 6.34 15.04
C HIS A 20 2.96 7.58 15.15
N PHE A 21 1.72 7.44 14.72
CA PHE A 21 0.69 8.47 14.79
C PHE A 21 -0.59 7.93 15.39
N VAL A 22 -1.24 8.73 16.24
CA VAL A 22 -2.63 8.59 16.69
C VAL A 22 -3.39 9.79 16.15
N GLY A 23 -4.35 9.58 15.27
CA GLY A 23 -4.85 10.70 14.47
C GLY A 23 -3.70 11.33 13.66
N THR A 24 -3.55 12.62 13.76
CA THR A 24 -2.43 13.40 13.19
C THR A 24 -1.31 13.66 14.19
N GLU A 25 -1.44 13.18 15.42
CA GLU A 25 -0.48 13.42 16.50
C GLU A 25 0.67 12.45 16.44
N TYR A 26 1.88 12.97 16.26
CA TYR A 26 3.11 12.18 16.25
C TYR A 26 3.47 11.72 17.66
N GLN A 27 3.70 10.42 17.81
CA GLN A 27 4.05 9.77 19.08
C GLN A 27 5.57 9.76 19.26
N ALA A 28 6.19 10.94 19.43
CA ALA A 28 7.64 11.11 19.51
C ALA A 28 8.28 10.31 20.66
N GLN A 29 7.57 10.12 21.77
CA GLN A 29 8.04 9.31 22.91
C GLN A 29 8.39 7.87 22.51
N ARG A 30 7.69 7.30 21.52
CA ARG A 30 7.98 5.94 21.06
C ARG A 30 9.34 5.82 20.38
N GLU A 31 9.75 6.86 19.65
CA GLU A 31 11.09 6.91 19.02
C GLU A 31 12.17 7.17 20.08
N ILE A 32 11.94 8.11 20.99
CA ILE A 32 12.87 8.43 22.09
C ILE A 32 13.10 7.21 22.98
N GLU A 33 12.05 6.47 23.31
CA GLU A 33 12.11 5.28 24.16
C GLU A 33 12.50 4.00 23.39
N GLY A 34 12.59 4.06 22.04
CA GLY A 34 12.86 2.91 21.19
C GLY A 34 11.71 1.88 21.16
N THR A 35 10.49 2.30 21.52
CA THR A 35 9.30 1.43 21.55
C THR A 35 8.53 1.41 20.24
N ASN A 36 9.01 2.16 19.23
CA ASN A 36 8.41 2.20 17.90
C ASN A 36 8.53 0.84 17.20
N VAL A 37 7.54 0.52 16.42
CA VAL A 37 7.61 -0.56 15.44
C VAL A 37 8.25 -0.03 14.17
N ILE A 38 9.17 -0.80 13.60
CA ILE A 38 9.87 -0.46 12.36
C ILE A 38 9.51 -1.52 11.32
N ASN A 39 9.00 -1.08 10.16
CA ASN A 39 8.75 -1.98 9.04
C ASN A 39 9.61 -1.54 7.85
N ASN A 40 10.25 -2.51 7.20
CA ASN A 40 10.91 -2.35 5.93
C ASN A 40 10.17 -3.20 4.89
N THR A 41 9.81 -2.60 3.77
CA THR A 41 9.17 -3.29 2.66
C THR A 41 9.91 -3.02 1.38
N GLN A 42 10.33 -4.09 0.70
CA GLN A 42 10.82 -4.07 -0.66
C GLN A 42 9.78 -4.75 -1.55
N GLY A 43 9.15 -3.99 -2.42
CA GLY A 43 8.12 -4.48 -3.33
C GLY A 43 8.60 -4.49 -4.77
N ALA A 44 8.17 -5.46 -5.53
CA ALA A 44 8.29 -5.53 -6.99
C ALA A 44 6.92 -5.84 -7.59
N ASP A 45 6.50 -5.06 -8.58
CA ASP A 45 5.23 -5.26 -9.29
C ASP A 45 5.54 -5.61 -10.75
N PHE A 46 5.22 -6.82 -11.16
CA PHE A 46 5.35 -7.25 -12.55
C PHE A 46 4.00 -7.10 -13.26
N GLY A 47 3.98 -6.31 -14.33
CA GLY A 47 2.81 -6.00 -15.12
C GLY A 47 2.95 -6.43 -16.58
N ILE A 48 1.91 -7.04 -17.14
CA ILE A 48 1.77 -7.31 -18.56
C ILE A 48 0.45 -6.70 -19.03
N SER A 49 0.49 -5.97 -20.15
CA SER A 49 -0.71 -5.39 -20.77
C SER A 49 -0.77 -5.74 -22.25
N TYR A 50 -1.97 -6.00 -22.74
CA TYR A 50 -2.24 -6.27 -24.14
C TYR A 50 -3.32 -5.33 -24.66
N SER A 51 -3.06 -4.68 -25.80
CA SER A 51 -4.02 -3.79 -26.46
C SER A 51 -4.92 -4.59 -27.40
N VAL A 52 -6.16 -4.85 -26.96
CA VAL A 52 -7.16 -5.59 -27.74
C VAL A 52 -7.65 -4.76 -28.92
N THR A 53 -7.90 -3.46 -28.67
CA THR A 53 -8.28 -2.47 -29.69
C THR A 53 -7.49 -1.18 -29.46
N GLY A 54 -7.70 -0.16 -30.30
CA GLY A 54 -7.11 1.17 -30.07
C GLY A 54 -7.58 1.85 -28.76
N ARG A 55 -8.65 1.35 -28.15
CA ARG A 55 -9.23 1.92 -26.91
C ARG A 55 -9.30 0.94 -25.74
N LEU A 56 -9.38 -0.37 -26.00
CA LEU A 56 -9.47 -1.42 -24.99
C LEU A 56 -8.14 -2.13 -24.81
N SER A 57 -7.67 -2.22 -23.58
CA SER A 57 -6.54 -3.07 -23.19
C SER A 57 -6.88 -3.90 -21.95
N VAL A 58 -6.23 -5.04 -21.83
CA VAL A 58 -6.30 -5.89 -20.64
C VAL A 58 -4.92 -5.97 -20.01
N SER A 59 -4.85 -6.06 -18.70
CA SER A 59 -3.60 -6.15 -17.97
C SER A 59 -3.67 -7.15 -16.84
N VAL A 60 -2.52 -7.73 -16.53
CA VAL A 60 -2.27 -8.55 -15.35
C VAL A 60 -1.15 -7.89 -14.57
N ASN A 61 -1.33 -7.78 -13.27
CA ASN A 61 -0.31 -7.29 -12.34
C ASN A 61 -0.09 -8.33 -11.25
N LEU A 62 1.17 -8.68 -11.00
CA LEU A 62 1.58 -9.66 -10.00
C LEU A 62 2.59 -9.01 -9.05
N PRO A 63 2.21 -8.68 -7.82
CA PRO A 63 3.12 -8.12 -6.84
C PRO A 63 3.96 -9.23 -6.17
N PHE A 64 5.17 -8.86 -5.81
CA PHE A 64 6.07 -9.63 -4.96
C PHE A 64 6.58 -8.70 -3.86
N SER A 65 6.72 -9.18 -2.64
CA SER A 65 7.30 -8.39 -1.57
C SER A 65 8.21 -9.19 -0.65
N TYR A 66 9.20 -8.49 -0.12
CA TYR A 66 9.99 -8.87 1.03
C TYR A 66 9.72 -7.84 2.12
N ASN A 67 9.26 -8.30 3.27
CA ASN A 67 8.93 -7.46 4.40
C ASN A 67 9.64 -7.95 5.64
N ASP A 68 10.17 -7.03 6.43
CA ASP A 68 10.56 -7.27 7.81
C ASP A 68 9.89 -6.25 8.75
N ARG A 69 9.58 -6.70 9.95
CA ARG A 69 8.94 -5.91 10.98
C ARG A 69 9.67 -6.14 12.29
N SER A 70 10.31 -5.09 12.79
CA SER A 70 11.03 -5.10 14.06
C SER A 70 10.21 -4.42 15.15
N SER A 71 10.09 -5.09 16.29
CA SER A 71 9.46 -4.54 17.50
C SER A 71 10.16 -5.09 18.75
N MET A 72 9.92 -4.47 19.90
CA MET A 72 10.22 -5.10 21.18
C MET A 72 9.30 -6.31 21.39
N TYR A 73 9.39 -6.97 22.54
CA TYR A 73 8.48 -8.08 22.87
C TYR A 73 7.03 -7.73 22.51
N GLU A 74 6.36 -8.61 21.80
CA GLU A 74 5.02 -8.36 21.35
C GLU A 74 4.06 -8.14 22.52
N HIS A 75 3.48 -6.92 22.61
CA HIS A 75 2.52 -6.46 23.63
C HIS A 75 3.01 -6.46 25.08
N TYR A 76 4.25 -6.89 25.33
CA TYR A 76 4.90 -6.86 26.64
C TYR A 76 6.34 -6.41 26.47
N GLY A 77 6.79 -5.53 27.30
CA GLY A 77 8.19 -5.14 27.25
C GLY A 77 8.47 -3.85 26.49
N ASN A 78 7.44 -3.03 26.31
CA ASN A 78 7.62 -1.65 25.86
C ASN A 78 8.06 -0.72 27.00
N SER A 79 8.08 -1.19 28.25
CA SER A 79 8.55 -0.43 29.39
C SER A 79 10.03 -0.74 29.70
N ALA A 80 10.74 0.22 30.29
CA ALA A 80 12.12 0.01 30.73
C ALA A 80 12.23 -1.13 31.75
N THR A 81 11.21 -1.33 32.57
CA THR A 81 11.14 -2.43 33.55
C THR A 81 10.82 -3.77 32.88
N GLY A 82 9.94 -3.75 31.89
CA GLY A 82 9.53 -4.96 31.15
C GLY A 82 10.61 -5.48 30.19
N ASN A 83 11.46 -4.62 29.67
CA ASN A 83 12.55 -4.97 28.76
C ASN A 83 13.80 -4.09 28.98
N PRO A 84 14.49 -4.28 30.11
CA PRO A 84 15.64 -3.44 30.47
C PRO A 84 16.78 -3.50 29.43
N GLY A 85 16.91 -4.62 28.71
CA GLY A 85 17.89 -4.80 27.63
C GLY A 85 17.45 -4.15 26.31
N ARG A 86 16.22 -3.60 26.21
CA ARG A 86 15.64 -3.05 24.96
C ARG A 86 15.78 -4.01 23.78
N ASN A 87 15.63 -5.31 24.03
CA ASN A 87 15.72 -6.33 23.00
C ASN A 87 14.61 -6.14 21.96
N ARG A 88 15.00 -6.21 20.69
CA ARG A 88 14.10 -6.14 19.54
C ARG A 88 14.17 -7.44 18.76
N PHE A 89 13.04 -7.82 18.20
CA PHE A 89 12.89 -9.05 17.44
C PHE A 89 12.22 -8.73 16.11
N GLU A 90 12.52 -9.53 15.09
CA GLU A 90 11.99 -9.35 13.75
C GLU A 90 11.05 -10.49 13.40
N THR A 91 10.01 -10.15 12.65
CA THR A 91 9.16 -11.08 11.92
C THR A 91 9.21 -10.73 10.44
N LYS A 92 9.12 -11.73 9.56
CA LYS A 92 9.34 -11.60 8.11
C LYS A 92 8.23 -12.23 7.30
N SER A 93 8.04 -11.70 6.08
CA SER A 93 7.26 -12.35 5.05
C SER A 93 7.89 -12.11 3.68
N VAL A 94 7.88 -13.14 2.84
CA VAL A 94 8.45 -13.09 1.48
C VAL A 94 7.58 -13.89 0.54
N GLY A 95 7.22 -13.32 -0.60
CA GLY A 95 6.47 -14.05 -1.62
C GLY A 95 5.62 -13.19 -2.53
N LEU A 96 4.80 -13.88 -3.32
CA LEU A 96 3.84 -13.26 -4.22
C LEU A 96 2.64 -12.73 -3.42
N GLY A 97 2.14 -11.59 -3.85
CA GLY A 97 0.90 -11.01 -3.34
C GLY A 97 -0.32 -11.35 -4.19
N ASP A 98 -1.38 -10.59 -4.03
CA ASP A 98 -2.65 -10.81 -4.72
C ASP A 98 -2.58 -10.32 -6.18
N ALA A 99 -2.77 -11.24 -7.12
CA ALA A 99 -2.80 -10.94 -8.55
C ALA A 99 -4.02 -10.08 -8.92
N ARG A 100 -3.82 -9.14 -9.84
CA ARG A 100 -4.88 -8.25 -10.34
C ARG A 100 -5.01 -8.38 -11.85
N PHE A 101 -6.27 -8.45 -12.31
CA PHE A 101 -6.64 -8.48 -13.72
C PHE A 101 -7.51 -7.25 -13.97
N THR A 102 -7.16 -6.42 -14.93
CA THR A 102 -7.88 -5.16 -15.21
C THR A 102 -8.15 -5.02 -16.70
N ALA A 103 -9.40 -4.67 -17.05
CA ALA A 103 -9.77 -4.20 -18.36
C ALA A 103 -9.81 -2.67 -18.35
N ASN A 104 -9.08 -2.04 -19.23
CA ASN A 104 -8.91 -0.59 -19.31
C ASN A 104 -9.46 -0.06 -20.63
N TYR A 105 -10.27 1.00 -20.56
CA TYR A 105 -10.93 1.57 -21.72
C TYR A 105 -10.71 3.09 -21.81
N TRP A 106 -10.12 3.55 -22.92
CA TRP A 106 -10.01 4.97 -23.25
C TRP A 106 -11.37 5.53 -23.67
N ILE A 107 -11.84 6.56 -22.97
CA ILE A 107 -13.13 7.20 -23.26
C ILE A 107 -13.14 7.81 -24.67
N LEU A 108 -12.03 8.43 -25.06
CA LEU A 108 -11.83 8.95 -26.40
C LEU A 108 -10.82 8.09 -27.15
N ASP A 109 -10.84 8.11 -28.47
CA ASP A 109 -9.84 7.46 -29.30
C ASP A 109 -8.49 8.19 -29.12
N PRO A 110 -7.43 7.53 -28.57
CA PRO A 110 -6.15 8.19 -28.31
C PRO A 110 -5.46 8.75 -29.56
N LEU A 111 -5.72 8.18 -30.73
CA LEU A 111 -5.16 8.66 -31.99
C LEU A 111 -5.83 9.95 -32.47
N LYS A 112 -7.14 10.09 -32.20
CA LYS A 112 -7.92 11.28 -32.57
C LYS A 112 -7.85 12.37 -31.49
N HIS A 113 -7.58 11.99 -30.25
CA HIS A 113 -7.53 12.89 -29.09
C HIS A 113 -6.19 12.81 -28.35
N PRO A 114 -5.04 13.16 -29.00
CA PRO A 114 -3.72 13.05 -28.39
C PRO A 114 -3.43 14.11 -27.31
N LYS A 115 -4.24 15.19 -27.25
CA LYS A 115 -3.99 16.31 -26.32
C LYS A 115 -4.61 16.09 -24.94
N ALA A 116 -5.66 15.31 -24.84
CA ALA A 116 -6.29 14.98 -23.57
C ALA A 116 -7.12 13.70 -23.69
N ASN A 117 -7.05 12.84 -22.69
CA ASN A 117 -7.89 11.64 -22.64
C ASN A 117 -8.04 11.14 -21.21
N VAL A 118 -9.08 10.33 -21.00
CA VAL A 118 -9.36 9.63 -19.75
C VAL A 118 -9.50 8.15 -20.04
N MET A 119 -8.92 7.32 -19.22
CA MET A 119 -9.07 5.87 -19.25
C MET A 119 -9.75 5.42 -17.95
N LEU A 120 -10.74 4.56 -18.07
CA LEU A 120 -11.38 3.89 -16.95
C LEU A 120 -10.96 2.42 -16.95
N GLY A 121 -10.69 1.90 -15.75
CA GLY A 121 -10.33 0.51 -15.52
C GLY A 121 -11.34 -0.18 -14.59
N LEU A 122 -11.70 -1.40 -14.95
CA LEU A 122 -12.44 -2.32 -14.09
C LEU A 122 -11.61 -3.58 -13.92
N GLY A 123 -11.39 -4.00 -12.69
CA GLY A 123 -10.54 -5.15 -12.42
C GLY A 123 -11.02 -6.02 -11.27
N ILE A 124 -10.41 -7.18 -11.19
CA ILE A 124 -10.58 -8.14 -10.10
C ILE A 124 -9.21 -8.44 -9.48
N LYS A 125 -9.15 -8.43 -8.17
CA LYS A 125 -8.03 -8.91 -7.35
C LYS A 125 -8.37 -10.33 -6.89
N LEU A 126 -7.47 -11.28 -7.09
CA LEU A 126 -7.59 -12.66 -6.65
C LEU A 126 -6.71 -12.90 -5.41
N PRO A 127 -7.16 -13.71 -4.44
CA PRO A 127 -6.42 -14.01 -3.21
C PRO A 127 -5.31 -15.03 -3.48
N THR A 128 -4.32 -14.66 -4.28
CA THR A 128 -3.18 -15.50 -4.64
C THR A 128 -2.02 -15.37 -3.66
N GLY A 129 -1.96 -14.27 -2.93
CA GLY A 129 -1.01 -14.05 -1.85
C GLY A 129 -1.39 -14.82 -0.59
N ASN A 130 -0.39 -15.26 0.16
CA ASN A 130 -0.64 -15.90 1.45
C ASN A 130 -1.09 -14.84 2.47
N SER A 131 -2.34 -14.93 2.94
CA SER A 131 -2.91 -14.05 3.96
C SER A 131 -2.62 -14.49 5.39
N ASN A 132 -1.97 -15.65 5.57
CA ASN A 132 -1.68 -16.25 6.87
C ASN A 132 -0.21 -16.69 6.96
N VAL A 133 0.70 -15.81 6.52
CA VAL A 133 2.13 -16.01 6.76
C VAL A 133 2.38 -16.00 8.24
N LYS A 134 3.13 -16.98 8.73
CA LYS A 134 3.48 -17.12 10.16
C LYS A 134 4.98 -16.96 10.36
N ASP A 135 5.34 -16.50 11.54
CA ASP A 135 6.73 -16.42 11.98
C ASP A 135 6.79 -16.51 13.51
N VAL A 136 7.99 -16.67 14.04
CA VAL A 136 8.26 -16.78 15.46
C VAL A 136 8.27 -15.40 16.11
N VAL A 137 7.45 -15.20 17.11
CA VAL A 137 7.43 -13.99 17.94
C VAL A 137 8.00 -14.28 19.33
N HIS A 138 8.65 -13.29 19.90
CA HIS A 138 9.17 -13.33 21.25
C HIS A 138 8.22 -12.65 22.22
N ARG A 139 8.03 -13.27 23.38
CA ARG A 139 7.20 -12.76 24.48
C ARG A 139 7.91 -12.98 25.81
N ARG A 140 7.48 -12.23 26.84
CA ARG A 140 7.97 -12.42 28.21
C ARG A 140 6.88 -13.03 29.09
N LYS A 141 7.30 -13.97 29.94
CA LYS A 141 6.49 -14.49 31.04
C LYS A 141 6.48 -13.50 32.20
N ALA A 142 5.58 -13.75 33.16
CA ALA A 142 5.48 -12.93 34.39
C ALA A 142 6.78 -12.91 35.22
N ASP A 143 7.56 -13.99 35.17
CA ASP A 143 8.85 -14.11 35.83
C ASP A 143 10.01 -13.38 35.10
N GLY A 144 9.70 -12.75 33.96
CA GLY A 144 10.68 -12.04 33.13
C GLY A 144 11.46 -12.91 32.17
N SER A 145 11.24 -14.23 32.13
CA SER A 145 11.87 -15.10 31.16
C SER A 145 11.27 -14.94 29.75
N ASP A 146 12.10 -15.14 28.73
CA ASP A 146 11.70 -15.13 27.32
C ASP A 146 11.02 -16.46 26.95
N TYR A 147 10.05 -16.38 26.04
CA TYR A 147 9.52 -17.53 25.33
C TYR A 147 9.09 -17.16 23.92
N THR A 148 9.09 -18.13 23.03
CA THR A 148 8.71 -17.95 21.63
C THR A 148 7.45 -18.76 21.31
N LEU A 149 6.70 -18.25 20.36
CA LEU A 149 5.60 -18.97 19.74
C LEU A 149 5.45 -18.59 18.27
N GLU A 150 4.95 -19.52 17.48
CA GLU A 150 4.60 -19.27 16.09
C GLU A 150 3.18 -18.69 16.01
N LYS A 151 3.02 -17.60 15.27
CA LYS A 151 1.70 -16.99 15.00
C LYS A 151 1.71 -16.27 13.65
N PRO A 152 0.53 -15.89 13.11
CA PRO A 152 0.47 -15.01 11.96
C PRO A 152 1.28 -13.73 12.20
N VAL A 153 2.05 -13.32 11.19
CA VAL A 153 2.73 -12.02 11.22
C VAL A 153 1.70 -10.89 11.21
N ASP A 154 2.13 -9.71 11.58
CA ASP A 154 1.24 -8.54 11.59
C ASP A 154 0.58 -8.29 10.23
N GLN A 155 -0.67 -7.83 10.24
CA GLN A 155 -1.45 -7.55 9.04
C GLN A 155 -0.70 -6.67 8.03
N SER A 156 0.13 -5.74 8.52
CA SER A 156 0.89 -4.79 7.66
C SER A 156 1.96 -5.45 6.79
N ILE A 157 2.36 -6.67 7.09
CA ILE A 157 3.36 -7.44 6.35
C ILE A 157 2.82 -8.77 5.82
N GLN A 158 1.50 -9.00 5.83
CA GLN A 158 0.90 -10.13 5.12
C GLN A 158 1.04 -9.96 3.61
N LEU A 159 1.18 -11.06 2.87
CA LEU A 159 1.39 -11.04 1.42
C LEU A 159 0.09 -10.86 0.63
N GLY A 160 -1.03 -11.24 1.20
CA GLY A 160 -2.37 -11.06 0.66
C GLY A 160 -3.38 -10.80 1.76
N ASP A 161 -4.59 -10.44 1.39
CA ASP A 161 -5.70 -10.25 2.34
C ASP A 161 -6.68 -11.44 2.38
N GLY A 162 -6.49 -12.43 1.51
CA GLY A 162 -7.27 -13.68 1.50
C GLY A 162 -8.66 -13.55 0.87
N ALA A 163 -8.97 -12.45 0.18
CA ALA A 163 -10.28 -12.22 -0.40
C ALA A 163 -10.24 -11.74 -1.85
N ILE A 164 -11.35 -11.97 -2.55
CA ILE A 164 -11.59 -11.36 -3.86
C ILE A 164 -11.94 -9.88 -3.65
N GLY A 165 -11.33 -9.01 -4.46
CA GLY A 165 -11.62 -7.59 -4.49
C GLY A 165 -11.89 -7.09 -5.91
N TYR A 166 -12.52 -5.93 -6.04
CA TYR A 166 -12.84 -5.30 -7.32
C TYR A 166 -12.15 -3.94 -7.41
N ASN A 167 -11.34 -3.76 -8.45
CA ASN A 167 -10.65 -2.49 -8.72
C ASN A 167 -11.49 -1.59 -9.62
N LEU A 168 -11.66 -0.34 -9.18
CA LEU A 168 -12.11 0.77 -10.01
C LEU A 168 -10.91 1.68 -10.23
N GLU A 169 -10.54 1.92 -11.49
CA GLU A 169 -9.35 2.72 -11.82
C GLU A 169 -9.73 3.87 -12.74
N VAL A 170 -9.05 4.99 -12.55
CA VAL A 170 -9.10 6.14 -13.46
C VAL A 170 -7.68 6.60 -13.71
N GLN A 171 -7.36 6.88 -14.95
CA GLN A 171 -6.14 7.60 -15.30
C GLN A 171 -6.38 8.51 -16.49
N GLY A 172 -5.59 9.56 -16.59
CA GLY A 172 -5.73 10.45 -17.72
C GLY A 172 -4.63 11.49 -17.77
N TYR A 173 -4.68 12.26 -18.83
CA TYR A 173 -3.74 13.32 -19.10
C TYR A 173 -4.36 14.47 -19.89
N LYS A 174 -3.73 15.63 -19.79
CA LYS A 174 -4.04 16.80 -20.61
C LYS A 174 -2.77 17.59 -20.89
N LEU A 175 -2.47 17.84 -22.16
CA LEU A 175 -1.39 18.75 -22.54
C LEU A 175 -1.76 20.18 -22.13
N LEU A 176 -0.93 20.82 -21.33
CA LEU A 176 -1.08 22.22 -20.89
C LEU A 176 -0.36 23.21 -21.82
N GLY A 177 0.36 22.70 -22.80
CA GLY A 177 1.14 23.44 -23.76
C GLY A 177 2.04 22.49 -24.57
N THR A 178 3.14 22.99 -25.09
CA THR A 178 4.09 22.19 -25.89
C THR A 178 5.04 21.35 -25.07
N LYS A 179 5.26 21.72 -23.79
CA LYS A 179 6.24 21.07 -22.91
C LYS A 179 5.65 20.55 -21.59
N SER A 180 4.39 20.87 -21.31
CA SER A 180 3.78 20.53 -20.01
C SER A 180 2.59 19.61 -20.19
N LEU A 181 2.51 18.59 -19.34
CA LEU A 181 1.46 17.59 -19.30
C LEU A 181 0.89 17.52 -17.88
N LEU A 182 -0.40 17.78 -17.73
CA LEU A 182 -1.14 17.38 -16.53
C LEU A 182 -1.38 15.87 -16.61
N TYR A 183 -1.07 15.15 -15.54
CA TYR A 183 -1.41 13.74 -15.40
C TYR A 183 -2.20 13.51 -14.11
N TYR A 184 -3.05 12.52 -14.11
CA TYR A 184 -3.76 12.04 -12.92
C TYR A 184 -4.04 10.56 -13.02
N ASN A 185 -4.05 9.89 -11.90
CA ASN A 185 -4.57 8.54 -11.76
C ASN A 185 -5.04 8.28 -10.34
N GLY A 186 -5.89 7.29 -10.22
CA GLY A 186 -6.38 6.81 -8.95
C GLY A 186 -7.00 5.44 -9.09
N PHE A 187 -7.10 4.74 -7.96
CA PHE A 187 -7.86 3.51 -7.86
C PHE A 187 -8.62 3.46 -6.53
N TYR A 188 -9.67 2.69 -6.54
CA TYR A 188 -10.38 2.24 -5.36
C TYR A 188 -10.55 0.72 -5.45
N LEU A 189 -10.05 0.01 -4.45
CA LEU A 189 -10.24 -1.42 -4.28
C LEU A 189 -11.43 -1.64 -3.34
N LEU A 190 -12.50 -2.18 -3.88
CA LEU A 190 -13.67 -2.64 -3.14
C LEU A 190 -13.42 -4.05 -2.63
N SER A 191 -13.61 -4.27 -1.34
CA SER A 191 -13.39 -5.55 -0.66
C SER A 191 -14.68 -6.00 0.03
N PRO A 192 -15.59 -6.72 -0.66
CA PRO A 192 -16.91 -7.07 -0.09
C PRO A 192 -16.84 -8.06 1.08
N GLN A 193 -15.75 -8.79 1.22
CA GLN A 193 -15.54 -9.70 2.35
C GLN A 193 -15.13 -8.92 3.59
N ASN A 194 -15.78 -9.18 4.71
CA ASN A 194 -15.59 -8.45 5.96
C ASN A 194 -14.21 -8.74 6.61
N VAL A 195 -13.94 -10.02 6.86
CA VAL A 195 -12.71 -10.51 7.50
C VAL A 195 -12.17 -11.73 6.76
N ASN A 196 -10.89 -12.00 6.90
CA ASN A 196 -10.32 -13.31 6.53
C ASN A 196 -10.23 -14.23 7.75
N GLU A 197 -9.72 -15.44 7.59
CA GLU A 197 -9.61 -16.44 8.67
C GLU A 197 -8.33 -16.29 9.51
N THR A 198 -7.52 -15.25 9.26
CA THR A 198 -6.25 -15.06 9.96
C THR A 198 -6.47 -14.34 11.28
N GLU A 199 -6.17 -15.01 12.39
CA GLU A 199 -6.26 -14.44 13.72
C GLU A 199 -5.13 -13.42 13.96
N GLN A 200 -5.49 -12.23 14.42
CA GLN A 200 -4.52 -11.17 14.79
C GLN A 200 -3.67 -11.56 15.99
N PHE A 201 -4.27 -12.28 16.94
CA PHE A 201 -3.64 -12.63 18.20
C PHE A 201 -3.30 -14.12 18.25
N ALA A 202 -2.28 -14.45 19.03
CA ALA A 202 -1.88 -15.84 19.18
C ALA A 202 -2.81 -16.61 20.12
N SER A 203 -2.79 -17.93 20.03
CA SER A 203 -3.63 -18.85 20.79
C SER A 203 -3.48 -18.75 22.31
N ASP A 204 -2.34 -18.29 22.80
CA ASP A 204 -2.10 -18.07 24.24
C ASP A 204 -2.83 -16.81 24.79
N LYS A 205 -3.39 -15.99 23.90
CA LYS A 205 -4.22 -14.80 24.22
C LYS A 205 -5.43 -14.73 23.30
N PRO A 206 -6.35 -15.68 23.39
CA PRO A 206 -7.51 -15.70 22.51
C PRO A 206 -8.38 -14.47 22.74
N ILE A 207 -8.78 -13.84 21.64
CA ILE A 207 -9.72 -12.72 21.65
C ILE A 207 -11.02 -13.20 21.05
N THR A 208 -12.11 -13.00 21.80
CA THR A 208 -13.47 -13.39 21.38
C THR A 208 -14.18 -12.30 20.60
N ASP A 209 -13.77 -11.03 20.74
CA ASP A 209 -14.38 -9.91 20.04
C ASP A 209 -14.06 -9.98 18.54
N LEU A 210 -15.08 -10.28 17.73
CA LEU A 210 -14.96 -10.40 16.26
C LEU A 210 -14.47 -9.13 15.59
N MET A 211 -14.66 -7.97 16.23
CA MET A 211 -14.17 -6.68 15.72
C MET A 211 -12.65 -6.56 15.64
N ILE A 212 -11.91 -7.43 16.32
CA ILE A 212 -10.45 -7.39 16.37
C ILE A 212 -9.79 -8.77 16.31
N ARG A 213 -10.59 -9.84 16.29
CA ARG A 213 -10.05 -11.21 16.30
C ARG A 213 -9.33 -11.56 15.03
N TYR A 214 -9.98 -11.34 13.89
CA TYR A 214 -9.47 -11.68 12.57
C TYR A 214 -8.97 -10.44 11.84
N HIS A 215 -8.09 -10.62 10.85
CA HIS A 215 -7.69 -9.53 9.96
C HIS A 215 -8.89 -9.07 9.13
N SER A 216 -9.12 -7.78 9.10
CA SER A 216 -10.10 -7.15 8.23
C SER A 216 -9.63 -7.19 6.78
N VAL A 217 -10.53 -7.43 5.85
CA VAL A 217 -10.31 -7.26 4.40
C VAL A 217 -10.81 -5.88 4.00
N ALA A 218 -9.96 -4.88 4.21
CA ALA A 218 -10.35 -3.49 4.07
C ALA A 218 -10.29 -2.99 2.63
N ASP A 219 -11.19 -2.07 2.28
CA ASP A 219 -11.05 -1.25 1.08
C ASP A 219 -9.72 -0.47 1.08
N GLN A 220 -9.23 -0.15 -0.11
CA GLN A 220 -8.01 0.63 -0.27
C GLN A 220 -8.19 1.67 -1.36
N PHE A 221 -7.54 2.81 -1.22
CA PHE A 221 -7.55 3.84 -2.24
C PHE A 221 -6.21 4.51 -2.42
N ALA A 222 -5.95 4.97 -3.63
CA ALA A 222 -4.92 5.96 -3.89
C ALA A 222 -5.33 6.86 -5.06
N ALA A 223 -4.91 8.11 -5.02
CA ALA A 223 -5.05 9.04 -6.11
C ALA A 223 -3.84 9.96 -6.17
N ARG A 224 -3.45 10.37 -7.35
CA ARG A 224 -2.41 11.37 -7.57
C ARG A 224 -2.78 12.27 -8.75
N VAL A 225 -2.31 13.50 -8.67
CA VAL A 225 -2.37 14.49 -9.75
C VAL A 225 -1.07 15.27 -9.77
N GLY A 226 -0.57 15.58 -10.95
CA GLY A 226 0.68 16.32 -11.07
C GLY A 226 0.92 16.85 -12.48
N VAL A 227 2.00 17.57 -12.61
CA VAL A 227 2.48 18.11 -13.88
C VAL A 227 3.84 17.50 -14.21
N ALA A 228 3.97 17.02 -15.43
CA ALA A 228 5.25 16.66 -16.03
C ALA A 228 5.68 17.75 -16.98
N TYR A 229 6.96 18.09 -16.95
CA TYR A 229 7.56 19.11 -17.81
C TYR A 229 8.71 18.52 -18.59
N ASP A 230 8.66 18.65 -19.93
CA ASP A 230 9.73 18.22 -20.84
C ASP A 230 10.96 19.12 -20.67
N LEU A 231 11.90 18.69 -19.85
CA LEU A 231 13.13 19.44 -19.59
C LEU A 231 14.07 19.38 -20.81
N ILE A 232 14.20 18.21 -21.42
CA ILE A 232 15.00 18.01 -22.64
C ILE A 232 14.14 17.23 -23.65
N PRO A 233 13.25 17.92 -24.41
CA PRO A 233 12.28 17.26 -25.30
C PRO A 233 12.93 16.33 -26.33
N SER A 234 14.07 16.75 -26.92
CA SER A 234 14.81 15.94 -27.90
C SER A 234 15.37 14.62 -27.34
N LYS A 235 15.49 14.53 -26.02
CA LYS A 235 16.00 13.32 -25.33
C LYS A 235 14.91 12.55 -24.61
N GLY A 236 13.66 13.05 -24.56
CA GLY A 236 12.55 12.40 -23.85
C GLY A 236 12.70 12.42 -22.32
N PHE A 237 13.39 13.42 -21.77
CA PHE A 237 13.59 13.57 -20.33
C PHE A 237 12.61 14.58 -19.74
N GLN A 238 11.87 14.15 -18.70
CA GLN A 238 10.87 14.95 -18.02
C GLN A 238 11.16 15.02 -16.52
N VAL A 239 10.80 16.14 -15.92
CA VAL A 239 10.67 16.29 -14.46
C VAL A 239 9.20 16.35 -14.10
N MET A 240 8.84 15.79 -12.96
CA MET A 240 7.46 15.68 -12.50
C MET A 240 7.32 16.25 -11.09
N LEU A 241 6.20 16.88 -10.83
CA LEU A 241 5.79 17.28 -9.49
C LEU A 241 4.29 17.08 -9.36
N GLY A 242 3.90 16.35 -8.33
CA GLY A 242 2.50 16.07 -8.05
C GLY A 242 2.16 16.03 -6.57
N THR A 243 0.92 15.73 -6.30
CA THR A 243 0.40 15.37 -4.98
C THR A 243 -0.20 13.97 -5.06
N ARG A 244 -0.14 13.27 -3.94
CA ARG A 244 -0.65 11.92 -3.79
C ARG A 244 -1.39 11.80 -2.47
N ILE A 245 -2.54 11.13 -2.50
CA ILE A 245 -3.24 10.62 -1.32
C ILE A 245 -3.36 9.10 -1.44
N GLU A 246 -3.15 8.38 -0.36
CA GLU A 246 -3.38 6.94 -0.29
C GLU A 246 -3.77 6.53 1.11
N GLY A 247 -4.55 5.45 1.23
CA GLY A 247 -4.99 5.00 2.54
C GLY A 247 -5.96 3.84 2.54
N ILE A 248 -6.41 3.56 3.76
CA ILE A 248 -7.43 2.56 4.11
C ILE A 248 -8.54 3.30 4.85
N PRO A 249 -9.81 3.20 4.43
CA PRO A 249 -10.91 3.86 5.12
C PRO A 249 -11.25 3.19 6.47
N SER A 250 -11.96 3.92 7.34
CA SER A 250 -12.51 3.36 8.58
C SER A 250 -13.54 2.28 8.33
N SER A 251 -14.35 2.48 7.29
CA SER A 251 -15.43 1.59 6.88
C SER A 251 -15.37 1.35 5.38
N ASP A 252 -15.74 0.15 4.97
CA ASP A 252 -15.79 -0.24 3.58
C ASP A 252 -17.08 0.27 2.93
N LEU A 253 -17.05 0.52 1.63
CA LEU A 253 -18.23 0.93 0.87
C LEU A 253 -19.26 -0.20 0.72
N ILE A 254 -18.76 -1.44 0.60
CA ILE A 254 -19.58 -2.63 0.45
C ILE A 254 -19.04 -3.71 1.38
N GLY A 255 -19.93 -4.44 2.05
CA GLY A 255 -19.59 -5.47 3.01
C GLY A 255 -19.55 -4.96 4.43
N GLY A 256 -18.84 -5.65 5.32
CA GLY A 256 -18.66 -5.29 6.71
C GLY A 256 -17.33 -4.58 6.97
N SER A 257 -17.21 -3.99 8.15
CA SER A 257 -15.99 -3.29 8.58
C SER A 257 -15.47 -3.83 9.90
N ASP A 258 -15.81 -5.07 10.20
CA ASP A 258 -15.26 -5.79 11.35
C ASP A 258 -13.83 -6.26 11.06
N GLY A 259 -13.23 -6.83 12.09
CA GLY A 259 -11.87 -7.30 12.02
C GLY A 259 -10.85 -6.21 12.36
N PHE A 260 -9.64 -6.67 12.64
CA PHE A 260 -8.53 -5.80 12.95
C PHE A 260 -8.06 -5.05 11.71
N ARG A 261 -8.06 -3.72 11.78
CA ARG A 261 -7.51 -2.83 10.74
C ARG A 261 -6.88 -1.59 11.35
N ARG A 262 -5.96 -1.01 10.64
CA ARG A 262 -5.35 0.29 10.95
C ARG A 262 -5.70 1.28 9.84
N PRO A 263 -6.94 1.84 9.84
CA PRO A 263 -7.33 2.80 8.82
C PRO A 263 -6.57 4.11 8.98
N GLY A 264 -6.39 4.79 7.89
CA GLY A 264 -5.68 6.06 7.86
C GLY A 264 -5.29 6.44 6.44
N TYR A 265 -4.71 7.62 6.30
CA TYR A 265 -4.25 8.10 5.01
C TYR A 265 -2.98 8.93 5.14
N ILE A 266 -2.27 9.02 4.02
CA ILE A 266 -1.10 9.87 3.84
C ILE A 266 -1.40 10.82 2.68
N ILE A 267 -1.04 12.10 2.85
CA ILE A 267 -0.98 13.08 1.76
C ILE A 267 0.49 13.44 1.56
N SER A 268 0.96 13.32 0.32
CA SER A 268 2.37 13.53 -0.03
C SER A 268 2.51 14.53 -1.17
N ILE A 269 3.63 15.25 -1.21
CA ILE A 269 4.15 15.84 -2.42
C ILE A 269 5.03 14.81 -3.13
N GLU A 270 4.87 14.66 -4.45
CA GLU A 270 5.52 13.61 -5.23
C GLU A 270 6.41 14.20 -6.34
N PRO A 271 7.67 14.56 -6.04
CA PRO A 271 8.66 14.84 -7.07
C PRO A 271 9.05 13.56 -7.81
N GLY A 272 9.45 13.72 -9.07
CA GLY A 272 9.88 12.59 -9.89
C GLY A 272 10.57 13.02 -11.16
N ILE A 273 11.15 12.03 -11.83
CA ILE A 273 11.73 12.13 -13.16
C ILE A 273 11.25 10.99 -14.03
N SER A 274 11.15 11.21 -15.33
CA SER A 274 10.93 10.14 -16.28
C SER A 274 11.81 10.31 -17.51
N TYR A 275 12.10 9.20 -18.12
CA TYR A 275 12.90 9.14 -19.36
C TYR A 275 12.25 8.16 -20.33
N SER A 276 11.92 8.66 -21.52
CA SER A 276 11.31 7.87 -22.58
C SER A 276 12.21 7.83 -23.79
N LYS A 277 12.55 6.64 -24.27
CA LYS A 277 13.33 6.44 -25.48
C LYS A 277 12.79 5.28 -26.29
N SER A 278 12.34 5.55 -27.51
CA SER A 278 11.75 4.54 -28.39
C SER A 278 10.57 3.83 -27.71
N LYS A 279 10.69 2.54 -27.45
CA LYS A 279 9.67 1.70 -26.81
C LYS A 279 9.85 1.56 -25.29
N ASN A 280 10.88 2.17 -24.70
CA ASN A 280 11.21 2.07 -23.29
C ASN A 280 10.79 3.34 -22.55
N MET A 281 10.32 3.16 -21.33
CA MET A 281 10.07 4.24 -20.38
C MET A 281 10.62 3.86 -19.00
N PHE A 282 11.30 4.81 -18.38
CA PHE A 282 11.81 4.74 -17.02
C PHE A 282 11.19 5.88 -16.22
N SER A 283 10.81 5.62 -14.98
CA SER A 283 10.38 6.66 -14.05
C SER A 283 10.91 6.38 -12.66
N LEU A 284 11.20 7.45 -11.93
CA LEU A 284 11.57 7.43 -10.51
C LEU A 284 10.75 8.51 -9.81
N THR A 285 10.06 8.13 -8.74
CA THR A 285 9.28 9.06 -7.90
C THR A 285 9.60 8.84 -6.43
N MET A 286 9.48 9.91 -5.64
CA MET A 286 9.71 9.87 -4.21
C MET A 286 8.63 10.68 -3.47
N PRO A 287 7.44 10.11 -3.22
CA PRO A 287 6.43 10.78 -2.40
C PRO A 287 6.98 11.09 -1.01
N LEU A 288 6.91 12.36 -0.61
CA LEU A 288 7.32 12.87 0.70
C LEU A 288 6.04 13.18 1.49
N ALA A 289 5.83 12.50 2.60
CA ALA A 289 4.62 12.62 3.38
C ALA A 289 4.53 13.98 4.09
N LEU A 290 3.48 14.74 3.78
CA LEU A 290 3.16 16.01 4.41
C LEU A 290 2.16 15.84 5.56
N VAL A 291 1.16 14.99 5.35
CA VAL A 291 0.14 14.65 6.35
C VAL A 291 0.09 13.15 6.53
N ARG A 292 0.03 12.71 7.77
CA ARG A 292 -0.23 11.33 8.18
C ARG A 292 -1.38 11.36 9.16
N ASN A 293 -2.37 10.51 8.94
CA ASN A 293 -3.52 10.46 9.84
C ASN A 293 -3.96 9.02 10.06
N ARG A 294 -3.74 8.51 11.27
CA ARG A 294 -4.30 7.24 11.75
C ARG A 294 -5.71 7.52 12.29
N ILE A 295 -6.71 7.44 11.42
CA ILE A 295 -8.12 7.66 11.79
C ILE A 295 -8.65 6.51 12.65
N LYS A 296 -9.76 6.72 13.36
CA LYS A 296 -10.40 5.67 14.16
C LYS A 296 -10.92 4.54 13.29
N SER A 297 -10.69 3.30 13.69
CA SER A 297 -11.28 2.11 13.09
C SER A 297 -12.76 1.98 13.48
N ALA A 298 -13.50 1.09 12.80
CA ALA A 298 -14.87 0.75 13.19
C ALA A 298 -14.94 0.25 14.66
N TYR A 299 -13.91 -0.46 15.12
CA TYR A 299 -13.77 -0.87 16.52
C TYR A 299 -13.54 0.32 17.45
N ASP A 300 -12.67 1.25 17.08
CA ASP A 300 -12.40 2.45 17.89
C ASP A 300 -13.67 3.31 18.02
N LEU A 301 -14.47 3.41 16.95
CA LEU A 301 -15.71 4.19 16.94
C LEU A 301 -16.82 3.62 17.84
N LYS A 302 -16.76 2.32 18.17
CA LYS A 302 -17.71 1.66 19.11
C LYS A 302 -17.37 1.89 20.59
N ASP A 303 -16.31 2.61 20.90
CA ASP A 303 -15.99 2.96 22.28
C ASP A 303 -16.98 4.00 22.83
N PRO A 304 -17.78 3.67 23.89
CA PRO A 304 -18.77 4.59 24.43
C PRO A 304 -18.16 5.89 24.97
N ALA A 305 -16.92 5.84 25.47
CA ALA A 305 -16.19 7.00 25.96
C ALA A 305 -15.56 7.83 24.82
N GLY A 306 -15.51 7.29 23.59
CA GLY A 306 -14.90 7.96 22.46
C GLY A 306 -13.37 8.13 22.56
N LEU A 307 -12.73 7.50 23.53
CA LEU A 307 -11.30 7.67 23.83
C LEU A 307 -10.40 6.67 23.11
N ARG A 308 -10.96 5.52 22.69
CA ARG A 308 -10.18 4.49 22.03
C ARG A 308 -9.71 4.96 20.65
N GLN A 309 -8.42 4.86 20.43
CA GLN A 309 -7.80 5.04 19.13
C GLN A 309 -6.44 4.35 19.15
N GLY A 310 -6.24 3.43 18.21
CA GLY A 310 -4.94 2.80 17.99
C GLY A 310 -3.98 3.70 17.27
N ASP A 311 -2.70 3.34 17.28
CA ASP A 311 -1.66 3.98 16.49
C ASP A 311 -1.28 3.15 15.26
N ALA A 312 -0.51 3.75 14.36
CA ALA A 312 0.14 3.06 13.26
C ALA A 312 1.49 3.72 12.92
N ALA A 313 2.42 2.90 12.42
CA ALA A 313 3.69 3.37 11.91
C ALA A 313 3.54 3.85 10.47
N PHE A 314 4.08 5.04 10.18
CA PHE A 314 4.11 5.65 8.86
C PHE A 314 5.54 5.91 8.41
N ALA A 315 5.75 5.99 7.11
CA ALA A 315 6.99 6.41 6.49
C ALA A 315 7.06 7.94 6.31
N ASP A 316 8.26 8.50 6.24
CA ASP A 316 8.46 9.87 5.80
C ASP A 316 8.40 9.98 4.28
N TYR A 317 8.90 8.98 3.60
CA TYR A 317 8.89 8.85 2.14
C TYR A 317 8.99 7.39 1.73
N PHE A 318 8.77 7.15 0.46
CA PHE A 318 9.20 5.91 -0.18
C PHE A 318 9.79 6.21 -1.57
N ILE A 319 10.58 5.29 -2.09
CA ILE A 319 11.15 5.39 -3.43
C ILE A 319 10.43 4.39 -4.32
N SER A 320 9.99 4.85 -5.49
CA SER A 320 9.37 4.01 -6.50
C SER A 320 10.05 4.21 -7.85
N ALA A 321 10.55 3.13 -8.42
CA ALA A 321 11.14 3.10 -9.76
C ALA A 321 10.30 2.18 -10.66
N THR A 322 10.08 2.58 -11.91
CA THR A 322 9.36 1.74 -12.88
C THR A 322 10.11 1.74 -14.20
N VAL A 323 10.21 0.57 -14.79
CA VAL A 323 10.65 0.40 -16.18
C VAL A 323 9.55 -0.29 -16.97
N SER A 324 9.29 0.18 -18.19
CA SER A 324 8.37 -0.51 -19.09
C SER A 324 8.91 -0.57 -20.52
N HIS A 325 8.52 -1.63 -21.23
CA HIS A 325 8.85 -1.86 -22.63
C HIS A 325 7.59 -2.22 -23.42
N ARG A 326 7.44 -1.62 -24.60
CA ARG A 326 6.39 -1.97 -25.57
C ARG A 326 6.98 -2.78 -26.71
N PHE A 327 6.24 -3.78 -27.13
CA PHE A 327 6.60 -4.63 -28.27
C PHE A 327 5.90 -4.19 -29.54
#